data_f16ee9f5fc7cf323a79ea9a7e47da727
#
_entry.id   f16ee9f5fc7cf323a79ea9a7e47da727
#
_cell.length_a   1.000
_cell.length_b   1.000
_cell.length_c   1.000
_cell.angle_alpha   90.00
_cell.angle_beta   90.00
_cell.angle_gamma   90.00
#
_symmetry.space_group_name_H-M   'P 1'
#
loop_
_entity.id
_entity.type
_entity.pdbx_description
1 polymer ?
#
loop_
_entity_poly.entity_id
_entity_poly.type
_entity_poly.pdbx_seq_one_letter_code
_entity_poly.pdbx_strand_id
1 'polypeptide(L)'
;MPPASMRRDAIYAQFDTILVGRRTFEPMVRAGRATMPGMKTFVFSSTLRQQDYPDVTVVGENAEQTVAALRAASGKDIWLFGGGELFRRLLEAGLVDAMEVAIIPVLLGGGISLLPPPSKQTTLQLTGHRIYATGIAALEYTVST
;
A
#
# COMPACT_ATOMS: atom_id res chain seq x y z
N MET A 1 22.08 8.26 -4.06
CA MET A 1 20.88 7.41 -4.17
C MET A 1 21.30 5.98 -4.43
N PRO A 2 20.85 5.01 -3.65
CA PRO A 2 21.21 3.61 -3.90
C PRO A 2 20.65 3.15 -5.25
N PRO A 3 21.26 2.15 -5.89
CA PRO A 3 20.74 1.55 -7.11
C PRO A 3 19.32 1.01 -6.92
N ALA A 4 18.52 0.99 -7.98
CA ALA A 4 17.13 0.52 -7.93
C ALA A 4 17.01 -0.91 -7.41
N SER A 5 17.99 -1.77 -7.70
CA SER A 5 18.04 -3.14 -7.19
C SER A 5 18.18 -3.20 -5.66
N MET A 6 19.05 -2.37 -5.08
CA MET A 6 19.23 -2.31 -3.62
C MET A 6 17.98 -1.80 -2.91
N ARG A 7 17.25 -0.85 -3.53
CA ARG A 7 15.99 -0.35 -2.96
C ARG A 7 14.90 -1.43 -2.98
N ARG A 8 14.81 -2.21 -4.05
CA ARG A 8 13.87 -3.33 -4.13
C ARG A 8 14.17 -4.39 -3.07
N ASP A 9 15.45 -4.74 -2.92
CA ASP A 9 15.88 -5.72 -1.93
C ASP A 9 15.55 -5.25 -0.51
N ALA A 10 15.75 -3.96 -0.21
CA ALA A 10 15.42 -3.39 1.08
C ALA A 10 13.91 -3.44 1.36
N ILE A 11 13.07 -3.14 0.36
CA ILE A 11 11.61 -3.25 0.47
C ILE A 11 11.20 -4.70 0.73
N TYR A 12 11.69 -5.64 -0.06
CA TYR A 12 11.37 -7.06 0.11
C TYR A 12 11.86 -7.63 1.44
N ALA A 13 12.96 -7.07 1.99
CA ALA A 13 13.44 -7.48 3.31
C ALA A 13 12.54 -6.98 4.44
N GLN A 14 11.89 -5.84 4.26
CA GLN A 14 11.02 -5.21 5.26
C GLN A 14 9.63 -5.84 5.33
N PHE A 15 9.06 -6.21 4.18
CA PHE A 15 7.67 -6.64 4.07
C PHE A 15 7.56 -8.12 3.70
N ASP A 16 6.53 -8.79 4.21
CA ASP A 16 6.16 -10.16 3.81
C ASP A 16 4.72 -10.26 3.31
N THR A 17 3.98 -9.18 3.34
CA THR A 17 2.57 -9.16 2.97
C THR A 17 2.26 -7.87 2.22
N ILE A 18 1.48 -7.98 1.17
CA ILE A 18 1.04 -6.84 0.37
C ILE A 18 -0.49 -6.84 0.30
N LEU A 19 -1.07 -5.65 0.46
CA LEU A 19 -2.51 -5.44 0.36
C LEU A 19 -2.79 -4.58 -0.86
N VAL A 20 -3.71 -5.04 -1.72
CA VAL A 20 -4.08 -4.31 -2.93
C VAL A 20 -5.59 -4.33 -3.12
N GLY A 21 -6.15 -3.24 -3.65
CA GLY A 21 -7.50 -3.22 -4.15
C GLY A 21 -7.56 -3.74 -5.60
N ARG A 22 -8.78 -4.04 -6.07
CA ARG A 22 -8.99 -4.61 -7.41
C ARG A 22 -8.40 -3.74 -8.52
N ARG A 23 -8.64 -2.43 -8.49
CA ARG A 23 -8.19 -1.52 -9.56
C ARG A 23 -6.67 -1.41 -9.65
N THR A 24 -5.97 -1.65 -8.55
CA THR A 24 -4.51 -1.71 -8.53
C THR A 24 -4.01 -3.09 -8.95
N PHE A 25 -4.73 -4.14 -8.55
CA PHE A 25 -4.36 -5.53 -8.84
C PHE A 25 -4.48 -5.88 -10.32
N GLU A 26 -5.56 -5.45 -10.99
CA GLU A 26 -5.79 -5.81 -12.39
C GLU A 26 -4.64 -5.41 -13.33
N PRO A 27 -4.08 -4.18 -13.22
CA PRO A 27 -2.88 -3.85 -13.99
C PRO A 27 -1.66 -4.70 -13.65
N MET A 28 -1.51 -5.12 -12.40
CA MET A 28 -0.43 -6.02 -11.97
C MET A 28 -0.54 -7.37 -12.69
N VAL A 29 -1.74 -7.90 -12.78
CA VAL A 29 -2.01 -9.17 -13.51
C VAL A 29 -1.63 -9.02 -14.98
N ARG A 30 -2.07 -7.94 -15.62
CA ARG A 30 -1.75 -7.68 -17.04
C ARG A 30 -0.25 -7.55 -17.28
N ALA A 31 0.49 -7.04 -16.30
CA ALA A 31 1.95 -6.90 -16.38
C ALA A 31 2.71 -8.17 -15.99
N GLY A 32 2.00 -9.26 -15.64
CA GLY A 32 2.61 -10.49 -15.16
C GLY A 32 3.22 -10.37 -13.76
N ARG A 33 2.73 -9.42 -12.96
CA ARG A 33 3.25 -9.13 -11.62
C ARG A 33 2.18 -9.24 -10.54
N ALA A 34 1.30 -10.22 -10.67
CA ALA A 34 0.24 -10.45 -9.69
C ALA A 34 0.78 -10.81 -8.31
N THR A 35 1.98 -11.37 -8.25
CA THR A 35 2.65 -11.72 -6.99
C THR A 35 4.06 -11.11 -6.97
N MET A 36 4.57 -10.89 -5.77
CA MET A 36 5.94 -10.42 -5.57
C MET A 36 6.74 -11.46 -4.78
N PRO A 37 8.04 -11.67 -5.11
CA PRO A 37 8.84 -12.69 -4.43
C PRO A 37 8.89 -12.47 -2.91
N GLY A 38 8.61 -13.55 -2.17
CA GLY A 38 8.66 -13.52 -0.71
C GLY A 38 7.51 -12.81 -0.03
N MET A 39 6.49 -12.40 -0.78
CA MET A 39 5.31 -11.71 -0.22
C MET A 39 4.02 -12.46 -0.52
N LYS A 40 3.12 -12.46 0.46
CA LYS A 40 1.75 -12.91 0.27
C LYS A 40 0.92 -11.72 -0.19
N THR A 41 0.11 -11.91 -1.23
CA THR A 41 -0.75 -10.86 -1.76
C THR A 41 -2.20 -11.11 -1.37
N PHE A 42 -2.81 -10.11 -0.75
CA PHE A 42 -4.24 -10.08 -0.43
C PHE A 42 -4.91 -9.04 -1.31
N VAL A 43 -5.91 -9.47 -2.09
CA VAL A 43 -6.65 -8.61 -3.00
C VAL A 43 -8.05 -8.39 -2.43
N PHE A 44 -8.39 -7.13 -2.19
CA PHE A 44 -9.70 -6.76 -1.61
C PHE A 44 -10.65 -6.40 -2.72
N SER A 45 -11.63 -7.28 -2.94
CA SER A 45 -12.61 -7.14 -4.02
C SER A 45 -13.86 -7.97 -3.72
N SER A 46 -15.03 -7.38 -3.93
CA SER A 46 -16.30 -8.08 -3.84
C SER A 46 -16.70 -8.77 -5.14
N THR A 47 -15.94 -8.56 -6.21
CA THR A 47 -16.29 -9.07 -7.57
C THR A 47 -15.32 -10.11 -8.10
N LEU A 48 -14.05 -10.08 -7.71
CA LEU A 48 -13.08 -11.07 -8.15
C LEU A 48 -13.32 -12.41 -7.44
N ARG A 49 -13.07 -13.49 -8.18
CA ARG A 49 -13.28 -14.85 -7.68
C ARG A 49 -11.93 -15.48 -7.33
N GLN A 50 -11.85 -16.10 -6.16
CA GLN A 50 -10.64 -16.75 -5.68
C GLN A 50 -10.12 -17.81 -6.66
N GLN A 51 -11.02 -18.54 -7.28
CA GLN A 51 -10.64 -19.65 -8.20
C GLN A 51 -9.91 -19.15 -9.45
N ASP A 52 -10.12 -17.88 -9.84
CA ASP A 52 -9.45 -17.28 -11.00
C ASP A 52 -8.04 -16.79 -10.69
N TYR A 53 -7.70 -16.68 -9.40
CA TYR A 53 -6.41 -16.14 -8.94
C TYR A 53 -5.87 -17.00 -7.80
N PRO A 54 -5.40 -18.23 -8.09
CA PRO A 54 -5.00 -19.17 -7.04
C PRO A 54 -3.73 -18.78 -6.27
N ASP A 55 -2.90 -17.90 -6.86
CA ASP A 55 -1.63 -17.49 -6.25
C ASP A 55 -1.76 -16.34 -5.25
N VAL A 56 -2.95 -15.75 -5.12
CA VAL A 56 -3.25 -14.68 -4.19
C VAL A 56 -4.44 -15.05 -3.33
N THR A 57 -4.66 -14.30 -2.25
CA THR A 57 -5.87 -14.46 -1.43
C THR A 57 -6.84 -13.34 -1.77
N VAL A 58 -8.02 -13.69 -2.26
CA VAL A 58 -9.10 -12.72 -2.54
C VAL A 58 -9.96 -12.57 -1.30
N VAL A 59 -10.12 -11.33 -0.82
CA VAL A 59 -10.93 -10.99 0.35
C VAL A 59 -12.15 -10.22 -0.12
N GLY A 60 -13.32 -10.86 -0.09
CA GLY A 60 -14.57 -10.27 -0.56
C GLY A 60 -15.30 -9.47 0.51
N GLU A 61 -15.18 -9.89 1.76
CA GLU A 61 -15.87 -9.29 2.90
C GLU A 61 -14.92 -9.22 4.09
N ASN A 62 -15.30 -8.40 5.09
CA ASN A 62 -14.56 -8.32 6.35
C ASN A 62 -13.10 -7.89 6.17
N ALA A 63 -12.86 -6.91 5.31
CA ALA A 63 -11.50 -6.42 5.03
C ALA A 63 -10.80 -5.94 6.31
N GLU A 64 -11.50 -5.18 7.15
CA GLU A 64 -10.92 -4.64 8.40
C GLU A 64 -10.53 -5.75 9.36
N GLN A 65 -11.38 -6.76 9.52
CA GLN A 65 -11.10 -7.91 10.38
C GLN A 65 -9.90 -8.72 9.86
N THR A 66 -9.83 -8.90 8.54
CA THR A 66 -8.70 -9.60 7.90
C THR A 66 -7.40 -8.88 8.16
N VAL A 67 -7.37 -7.56 7.96
CA VAL A 67 -6.15 -6.76 8.17
C VAL A 67 -5.78 -6.71 9.65
N ALA A 68 -6.76 -6.57 10.54
CA ALA A 68 -6.51 -6.59 11.98
C ALA A 68 -5.85 -7.91 12.40
N ALA A 69 -6.32 -9.04 11.87
CA ALA A 69 -5.73 -10.35 12.15
C ALA A 69 -4.31 -10.46 11.61
N LEU A 70 -4.05 -9.94 10.41
CA LEU A 70 -2.70 -9.91 9.83
C LEU A 70 -1.74 -9.07 10.67
N ARG A 71 -2.20 -7.92 11.18
CA ARG A 71 -1.38 -7.07 12.05
C ARG A 71 -1.05 -7.74 13.37
N ALA A 72 -1.98 -8.52 13.92
CA ALA A 72 -1.78 -9.22 15.18
C ALA A 72 -0.88 -10.46 15.05
N ALA A 73 -0.72 -11.00 13.85
CA ALA A 73 0.11 -12.16 13.60
C ALA A 73 1.60 -11.79 13.61
N SER A 74 2.45 -12.77 13.96
CA SER A 74 3.90 -12.60 13.87
C SER A 74 4.33 -12.51 12.43
N GLY A 75 5.31 -11.65 12.13
CA GLY A 75 5.87 -11.51 10.80
C GLY A 75 6.51 -10.17 10.58
N LYS A 76 6.82 -9.90 9.33
CA LYS A 76 7.36 -8.62 8.89
C LYS A 76 6.23 -7.59 8.71
N ASP A 77 6.57 -6.42 8.24
CA ASP A 77 5.60 -5.36 8.00
C ASP A 77 4.66 -5.71 6.83
N ILE A 78 3.49 -5.10 6.85
CA ILE A 78 2.47 -5.23 5.83
C ILE A 78 2.51 -3.97 4.95
N TRP A 79 2.62 -4.17 3.63
CA TRP A 79 2.67 -3.09 2.68
C TRP A 79 1.29 -2.85 2.07
N LEU A 80 0.68 -1.72 2.43
CA LEU A 80 -0.53 -1.24 1.77
C LEU A 80 -0.13 -0.60 0.45
N PHE A 81 -0.18 -1.40 -0.61
CA PHE A 81 0.28 -0.98 -1.93
C PHE A 81 -0.68 -0.01 -2.61
N GLY A 82 -1.97 -0.17 -2.39
CA GLY A 82 -2.97 0.73 -2.94
C GLY A 82 -4.27 0.00 -3.28
N GLY A 83 -5.27 0.67 -3.79
CA GLY A 83 -5.34 2.11 -4.08
C GLY A 83 -5.98 2.95 -2.99
N GLY A 84 -6.43 4.15 -3.41
CA GLY A 84 -6.94 5.16 -2.49
C GLY A 84 -8.17 4.72 -1.69
N GLU A 85 -9.09 4.00 -2.28
CA GLU A 85 -10.27 3.50 -1.58
C GLU A 85 -9.91 2.53 -0.46
N LEU A 86 -8.99 1.60 -0.71
CA LEU A 86 -8.52 0.69 0.31
C LEU A 86 -7.76 1.46 1.40
N PHE A 87 -6.93 2.41 1.01
CA PHE A 87 -6.21 3.28 1.95
C PHE A 87 -7.19 4.02 2.86
N ARG A 88 -8.21 4.67 2.30
CA ARG A 88 -9.23 5.39 3.07
C ARG A 88 -9.92 4.47 4.07
N ARG A 89 -10.36 3.30 3.63
CA ARG A 89 -11.07 2.33 4.45
C ARG A 89 -10.24 1.85 5.64
N LEU A 90 -8.98 1.51 5.40
CA LEU A 90 -8.10 1.04 6.45
C LEU A 90 -7.65 2.18 7.38
N LEU A 91 -7.47 3.37 6.84
CA LEU A 91 -7.15 4.54 7.65
C LEU A 91 -8.29 4.88 8.61
N GLU A 92 -9.52 4.89 8.14
CA GLU A 92 -10.71 5.13 8.97
C GLU A 92 -10.89 4.06 10.05
N ALA A 93 -10.48 2.84 9.78
CA ALA A 93 -10.54 1.74 10.75
C ALA A 93 -9.37 1.75 11.75
N GLY A 94 -8.44 2.70 11.65
CA GLY A 94 -7.29 2.79 12.55
C GLY A 94 -6.23 1.72 12.28
N LEU A 95 -6.16 1.20 11.08
CA LEU A 95 -5.29 0.07 10.72
C LEU A 95 -4.02 0.48 9.96
N VAL A 96 -3.81 1.78 9.76
CA VAL A 96 -2.60 2.31 9.09
C VAL A 96 -1.69 2.94 10.14
N ASP A 97 -0.48 2.44 10.26
CA ASP A 97 0.49 2.89 11.27
C ASP A 97 1.43 3.97 10.74
N ALA A 98 1.83 3.85 9.49
CA ALA A 98 2.81 4.75 8.88
C ALA A 98 2.53 4.90 7.40
N MET A 99 3.02 5.99 6.82
CA MET A 99 2.97 6.20 5.38
C MET A 99 4.23 6.87 4.89
N GLU A 100 4.59 6.56 3.65
CA GLU A 100 5.66 7.21 2.93
C GLU A 100 5.09 7.83 1.66
N VAL A 101 5.41 9.09 1.41
CA VAL A 101 4.93 9.84 0.26
C VAL A 101 6.11 10.38 -0.53
N ALA A 102 6.09 10.19 -1.84
CA ALA A 102 7.05 10.81 -2.73
C ALA A 102 6.38 11.97 -3.47
N ILE A 103 6.95 13.16 -3.31
CA ILE A 103 6.52 14.35 -4.05
C ILE A 103 7.40 14.48 -5.27
N ILE A 104 6.79 14.32 -6.43
CA ILE A 104 7.48 14.40 -7.72
C ILE A 104 7.47 15.88 -8.16
N PRO A 105 8.57 16.42 -8.69
CA PRO A 105 8.65 17.84 -9.04
C PRO A 105 7.91 18.15 -10.35
N VAL A 106 6.61 17.94 -10.37
CA VAL A 106 5.72 18.13 -11.51
C VAL A 106 4.40 18.71 -11.01
N LEU A 107 3.89 19.72 -11.70
CA LEU A 107 2.54 20.23 -11.50
C LEU A 107 1.62 19.49 -12.46
N LEU A 108 0.82 18.59 -11.94
CA LEU A 108 0.02 17.68 -12.76
C LEU A 108 -1.26 18.33 -13.30
N GLY A 109 -1.84 19.28 -12.57
CA GLY A 109 -3.07 19.95 -12.97
C GLY A 109 -4.35 19.14 -12.75
N GLY A 110 -4.24 17.91 -12.37
CA GLY A 110 -5.36 16.99 -12.11
C GLY A 110 -4.83 15.60 -11.86
N GLY A 111 -5.71 14.67 -11.51
CA GLY A 111 -5.31 13.29 -11.24
C GLY A 111 -6.19 12.60 -10.21
N ILE A 112 -5.75 11.43 -9.76
CA ILE A 112 -6.45 10.62 -8.77
C ILE A 112 -5.99 11.05 -7.38
N SER A 113 -6.94 11.30 -6.48
CA SER A 113 -6.65 11.70 -5.10
C SER A 113 -5.96 10.56 -4.33
N LEU A 114 -4.92 10.90 -3.58
CA LEU A 114 -4.25 9.95 -2.69
C LEU A 114 -5.23 9.42 -1.64
N LEU A 115 -6.02 10.31 -1.04
CA LEU A 115 -7.07 9.97 -0.09
C LEU A 115 -8.40 10.48 -0.64
N PRO A 116 -9.23 9.62 -1.25
CA PRO A 116 -10.49 10.05 -1.86
C PRO A 116 -11.49 10.53 -0.80
N PRO A 117 -12.24 11.60 -1.10
CA PRO A 117 -13.29 12.07 -0.20
C PRO A 117 -14.52 11.14 -0.25
N PRO A 118 -15.37 11.13 0.78
CA PRO A 118 -15.19 11.83 2.04
C PRO A 118 -14.26 11.07 2.98
N SER A 119 -13.44 11.80 3.71
CA SER A 119 -12.58 11.22 4.73
C SER A 119 -12.39 12.19 5.87
N LYS A 120 -12.16 11.66 7.07
CA LYS A 120 -11.84 12.49 8.24
C LYS A 120 -10.41 13.01 8.11
N GLN A 121 -10.17 14.19 8.65
CA GLN A 121 -8.83 14.71 8.79
C GLN A 121 -8.04 13.81 9.74
N THR A 122 -6.86 13.40 9.31
CA THR A 122 -5.95 12.58 10.09
C THR A 122 -4.63 13.30 10.26
N THR A 123 -4.15 13.42 11.48
CA THR A 123 -2.90 14.09 11.79
C THR A 123 -1.74 13.11 11.60
N LEU A 124 -0.69 13.59 10.97
CA LEU A 124 0.53 12.83 10.72
C LEU A 124 1.69 13.48 11.45
N GLN A 125 2.62 12.67 11.92
CA GLN A 125 3.88 13.13 12.50
C GLN A 125 5.02 12.77 11.57
N LEU A 126 5.78 13.76 11.14
CA LEU A 126 6.94 13.55 10.27
C LEU A 126 8.04 12.82 11.05
N THR A 127 8.51 11.69 10.52
CA THR A 127 9.55 10.86 11.13
C THR A 127 10.82 10.80 10.31
N GLY A 128 10.76 11.13 9.03
CA GLY A 128 11.93 11.12 8.18
C GLY A 128 11.68 11.81 6.86
N HIS A 129 12.77 12.19 6.20
CA HIS A 129 12.68 12.76 4.86
C HIS A 129 13.95 12.45 4.08
N ARG A 130 13.84 12.45 2.76
CA ARG A 130 14.98 12.34 1.87
C ARG A 130 14.71 13.14 0.61
N ILE A 131 15.67 14.01 0.25
CA ILE A 131 15.62 14.78 -0.98
C ILE A 131 16.61 14.16 -1.96
N TYR A 132 16.13 13.78 -3.13
CA TYR A 132 16.95 13.20 -4.18
C TYR A 132 17.46 14.27 -5.13
N ALA A 133 18.58 13.98 -5.79
CA ALA A 133 19.16 14.89 -6.80
C ALA A 133 18.20 15.14 -7.97
N THR A 134 17.26 14.23 -8.22
CA THR A 134 16.21 14.38 -9.24
C THR A 134 15.14 15.39 -8.86
N GLY A 135 15.15 15.91 -7.63
CA GLY A 135 14.14 16.82 -7.11
C GLY A 135 12.98 16.13 -6.40
N ILE A 136 12.97 14.80 -6.33
CA ILE A 136 11.94 14.06 -5.59
C ILE A 136 12.18 14.26 -4.09
N ALA A 137 11.10 14.56 -3.36
CA ALA A 137 11.09 14.63 -1.90
C ALA A 137 10.30 13.44 -1.35
N ALA A 138 10.96 12.52 -0.65
CA ALA A 138 10.33 11.41 0.03
C ALA A 138 10.13 11.77 1.51
N LEU A 139 8.90 11.64 1.99
CA LEU A 139 8.50 12.02 3.35
C LEU A 139 7.91 10.80 4.05
N GLU A 140 8.40 10.54 5.26
CA GLU A 140 7.91 9.43 6.09
C GLU A 140 7.12 10.00 7.28
N TYR A 141 5.95 9.42 7.53
CA TYR A 141 5.06 9.85 8.61
C TYR A 141 4.58 8.65 9.41
N THR A 142 4.34 8.88 10.70
CA THR A 142 3.49 8.00 11.49
C THR A 142 2.09 8.62 11.59
N VAL A 143 1.09 7.75 11.64
CA VAL A 143 -0.30 8.17 11.77
C VAL A 143 -0.59 8.36 13.25
N SER A 144 -1.05 9.56 13.63
CA SER A 144 -1.46 9.85 14.99
C SER A 144 -2.90 9.36 15.20
N THR A 145 -3.09 8.57 16.24
CA THR A 145 -4.41 8.04 16.62
C THR A 145 -5.05 8.88 17.71
#